data_04268e424cc5c2f1dbac8ac68edf9301
#
_entry.id   04268e424cc5c2f1dbac8ac68edf9301
#
_cell.length_a   1.000
_cell.length_b   1.000
_cell.length_c   1.000
_cell.angle_alpha   90.00
_cell.angle_beta   90.00
_cell.angle_gamma   90.00
#
_symmetry.space_group_name_H-M   'P 1'
#
loop_
_entity.id
_entity.type
_entity.pdbx_description
1 polymer ?
#
loop_
_entity_poly.entity_id
_entity_poly.type
_entity_poly.pdbx_seq_one_letter_code
_entity_poly.pdbx_strand_id
1 'polypeptide(L)'
;SSSVKYISDKLYAENEELERDIEQLITMVQLAIGNHDSDEKTMHSLCYGAAMFICALSEKLLRLFYMSLIKDSLYVPINKATLGDLLSESNADILNVFGFHHIKGLSFFLMQTPQKNVGYNIRNNLAHWSNISTDLLSPIFVAQLLWLFTDILNTVFWYFLKDSLE
;
A
#
# COMPACT_ATOMS: atom_id res chain seq x y z
N SER A 1 -16.86 1.71 -4.03
CA SER A 1 -17.42 0.35 -4.18
C SER A 1 -17.89 -0.17 -2.83
N SER A 2 -18.86 -1.09 -2.79
CA SER A 2 -19.40 -1.64 -1.54
C SER A 2 -18.34 -2.26 -0.63
N SER A 3 -17.33 -2.88 -1.20
CA SER A 3 -16.21 -3.50 -0.47
C SER A 3 -15.33 -2.46 0.23
N VAL A 4 -15.02 -1.35 -0.42
CA VAL A 4 -14.23 -0.26 0.17
C VAL A 4 -15.00 0.36 1.34
N LYS A 5 -16.29 0.60 1.18
CA LYS A 5 -17.13 1.10 2.26
C LYS A 5 -17.17 0.13 3.45
N TYR A 6 -17.31 -1.16 3.19
CA TYR A 6 -17.30 -2.18 4.25
C TYR A 6 -15.98 -2.18 5.03
N ILE A 7 -14.83 -2.12 4.35
CA ILE A 7 -13.52 -2.01 5.02
C ILE A 7 -13.43 -0.72 5.81
N SER A 8 -13.85 0.38 5.23
CA SER A 8 -13.85 1.69 5.85
C SER A 8 -14.64 1.70 7.16
N ASP A 9 -15.81 1.09 7.19
CA ASP A 9 -16.66 0.97 8.38
C ASP A 9 -16.05 0.10 9.49
N LYS A 10 -15.14 -0.80 9.14
CA LYS A 10 -14.45 -1.71 10.08
C LYS A 10 -13.13 -1.16 10.60
N LEU A 11 -12.45 -0.33 9.82
CA LEU A 11 -11.20 0.31 10.24
C LEU A 11 -11.52 1.48 11.18
N TYR A 12 -10.81 1.55 12.29
CA TYR A 12 -10.93 2.65 13.22
C TYR A 12 -10.54 3.97 12.54
N ALA A 13 -11.34 5.00 12.81
CA ALA A 13 -11.16 6.39 12.46
C ALA A 13 -11.38 6.78 10.98
N GLU A 14 -12.00 7.93 10.81
CA GLU A 14 -12.07 8.79 9.62
C GLU A 14 -12.27 8.02 8.29
N ASN A 15 -13.29 7.18 8.30
CA ASN A 15 -13.65 6.29 7.20
C ASN A 15 -13.84 7.02 5.87
N GLU A 16 -14.36 8.24 5.93
CA GLU A 16 -14.54 9.10 4.75
C GLU A 16 -13.20 9.48 4.09
N GLU A 17 -12.12 9.58 4.86
CA GLU A 17 -10.79 9.84 4.30
C GLU A 17 -10.27 8.67 3.46
N LEU A 18 -10.44 7.43 3.92
CA LEU A 18 -9.95 6.26 3.16
C LEU A 18 -10.71 6.11 1.83
N GLU A 19 -12.04 6.29 1.83
CA GLU A 19 -12.83 6.27 0.59
C GLU A 19 -12.36 7.35 -0.39
N ARG A 20 -12.20 8.56 0.07
CA ARG A 20 -11.72 9.69 -0.74
C ARG A 20 -10.32 9.42 -1.30
N ASP A 21 -9.42 8.88 -0.49
CA ASP A 21 -8.06 8.57 -0.90
C ASP A 21 -8.04 7.48 -1.99
N ILE A 22 -8.91 6.48 -1.89
CA ILE A 22 -9.05 5.44 -2.93
C ILE A 22 -9.65 6.03 -4.22
N GLU A 23 -10.61 6.94 -4.15
CA GLU A 23 -11.16 7.63 -5.32
C GLU A 23 -10.09 8.48 -6.01
N GLN A 24 -9.28 9.19 -5.24
CA GLN A 24 -8.13 9.94 -5.76
C GLN A 24 -7.09 9.02 -6.41
N LEU A 25 -6.80 7.87 -5.80
CA LEU A 25 -5.91 6.87 -6.37
C LEU A 25 -6.42 6.40 -7.73
N ILE A 26 -7.69 6.05 -7.85
CA ILE A 26 -8.30 5.62 -9.11
C ILE A 26 -8.11 6.71 -10.17
N THR A 27 -8.37 7.96 -9.83
CA THR A 27 -8.20 9.09 -10.75
C THR A 27 -6.74 9.23 -11.21
N MET A 28 -5.78 9.17 -10.29
CA MET A 28 -4.35 9.27 -10.61
C MET A 28 -3.88 8.11 -11.50
N VAL A 29 -4.32 6.89 -11.20
CA VAL A 29 -3.98 5.71 -11.99
C VAL A 29 -4.59 5.79 -13.40
N GLN A 30 -5.84 6.24 -13.52
CA GLN A 30 -6.48 6.45 -14.83
C GLN A 30 -5.71 7.48 -15.67
N LEU A 31 -5.25 8.56 -15.06
CA LEU A 31 -4.41 9.55 -15.75
C LEU A 31 -3.06 8.98 -16.17
N ALA A 32 -2.41 8.19 -15.31
CA ALA A 32 -1.11 7.61 -15.61
C ALA A 32 -1.15 6.50 -16.66
N ILE A 33 -2.23 5.70 -16.68
CA ILE A 33 -2.37 4.59 -17.63
C ILE A 33 -3.07 5.01 -18.93
N GLY A 34 -4.04 5.93 -18.84
CA GLY A 34 -4.90 6.31 -19.96
C GLY A 34 -4.35 7.40 -20.87
N ASN A 35 -3.27 8.06 -20.49
CA ASN A 35 -2.76 9.24 -21.20
C ASN A 35 -1.69 8.89 -22.25
N HIS A 36 -2.06 8.03 -23.21
CA HIS A 36 -1.16 7.47 -24.21
C HIS A 36 -0.55 8.52 -25.17
N ASP A 37 -1.18 9.69 -25.31
CA ASP A 37 -0.73 10.76 -26.21
C ASP A 37 0.18 11.78 -25.52
N SER A 38 0.52 11.58 -24.26
CA SER A 38 1.41 12.46 -23.53
C SER A 38 2.87 12.29 -23.96
N ASP A 39 3.63 13.39 -23.91
CA ASP A 39 5.07 13.30 -24.01
C ASP A 39 5.67 12.47 -22.87
N GLU A 40 6.85 11.91 -23.10
CA GLU A 40 7.54 11.00 -22.18
C GLU A 40 7.72 11.62 -20.78
N LYS A 41 8.05 12.91 -20.71
CA LYS A 41 8.27 13.60 -19.43
C LYS A 41 6.99 13.71 -18.61
N THR A 42 5.88 14.04 -19.28
CA THR A 42 4.56 14.11 -18.64
C THR A 42 4.12 12.71 -18.17
N MET A 43 4.32 11.68 -19.00
CA MET A 43 4.03 10.30 -18.63
C MET A 43 4.83 9.86 -17.39
N HIS A 44 6.13 10.10 -17.36
CA HIS A 44 6.96 9.78 -16.19
C HIS A 44 6.48 10.50 -14.93
N SER A 45 6.11 11.77 -15.04
CA SER A 45 5.60 12.54 -13.89
C SER A 45 4.28 12.00 -13.35
N LEU A 46 3.36 11.60 -14.23
CA LEU A 46 2.10 10.99 -13.86
C LEU A 46 2.31 9.61 -13.20
N CYS A 47 3.15 8.76 -13.80
CA CYS A 47 3.49 7.44 -13.25
C CYS A 47 4.17 7.56 -11.88
N TYR A 48 5.08 8.53 -11.73
CA TYR A 48 5.71 8.81 -10.44
C TYR A 48 4.70 9.21 -9.37
N GLY A 49 3.82 10.16 -9.67
CA GLY A 49 2.78 10.61 -8.75
C GLY A 49 1.85 9.47 -8.34
N ALA A 50 1.40 8.65 -9.29
CA ALA A 50 0.56 7.49 -9.04
C ALA A 50 1.29 6.46 -8.16
N ALA A 51 2.54 6.14 -8.47
CA ALA A 51 3.35 5.19 -7.71
C ALA A 51 3.57 5.65 -6.26
N MET A 52 3.90 6.92 -6.05
CA MET A 52 4.03 7.51 -4.72
C MET A 52 2.74 7.39 -3.91
N PHE A 53 1.60 7.71 -4.55
CA PHE A 53 0.31 7.66 -3.89
C PHE A 53 -0.09 6.23 -3.51
N ILE A 54 0.14 5.25 -4.41
CA ILE A 54 -0.10 3.82 -4.13
C ILE A 54 0.72 3.37 -2.92
N CYS A 55 2.01 3.69 -2.85
CA CYS A 55 2.87 3.31 -1.73
C CYS A 55 2.41 3.93 -0.42
N ALA A 56 2.07 5.22 -0.42
CA ALA A 56 1.59 5.93 0.76
C ALA A 56 0.25 5.36 1.27
N LEU A 57 -0.66 5.06 0.34
CA LEU A 57 -1.97 4.52 0.68
C LEU A 57 -1.87 3.06 1.17
N SER A 58 -0.96 2.26 0.59
CA SER A 58 -0.66 0.91 1.08
C SER A 58 -0.16 0.93 2.54
N GLU A 59 0.75 1.85 2.86
CA GLU A 59 1.24 2.04 4.23
C GLU A 59 0.12 2.51 5.17
N LYS A 60 -0.72 3.47 4.74
CA LYS A 60 -1.88 3.94 5.51
C LYS A 60 -2.85 2.80 5.79
N LEU A 61 -3.21 2.00 4.78
CA LEU A 61 -4.13 0.87 4.92
C LEU A 61 -3.60 -0.19 5.89
N LEU A 62 -2.35 -0.58 5.74
CA LEU A 62 -1.70 -1.55 6.65
C LEU A 62 -1.65 -1.04 8.09
N ARG A 63 -1.38 0.24 8.29
CA ARG A 63 -1.37 0.86 9.62
C ARG A 63 -2.75 0.87 10.26
N LEU A 64 -3.78 1.31 9.53
CA LEU A 64 -5.17 1.31 10.02
C LEU A 64 -5.62 -0.11 10.36
N PHE A 65 -5.28 -1.07 9.50
CA PHE A 65 -5.57 -2.47 9.73
C PHE A 65 -4.87 -3.01 10.99
N TYR A 66 -3.57 -2.74 11.16
CA TYR A 66 -2.84 -3.12 12.36
C TYR A 66 -3.47 -2.54 13.62
N MET A 67 -3.84 -1.26 13.60
CA MET A 67 -4.53 -0.62 14.73
C MET A 67 -5.85 -1.34 15.07
N SER A 68 -6.58 -1.83 14.06
CA SER A 68 -7.82 -2.58 14.29
C SER A 68 -7.59 -3.97 14.90
N LEU A 69 -6.44 -4.61 14.59
CA LEU A 69 -6.08 -5.92 15.13
C LEU A 69 -5.72 -5.88 16.61
N ILE A 70 -4.97 -4.88 17.04
CA ILE A 70 -4.50 -4.77 18.42
C ILE A 70 -5.61 -4.38 19.40
N LYS A 71 -6.82 -4.08 18.91
CA LYS A 71 -8.03 -3.72 19.71
C LYS A 71 -7.78 -2.67 20.80
N ASP A 72 -6.65 -2.01 20.71
CA ASP A 72 -6.25 -1.03 21.70
C ASP A 72 -6.61 0.34 21.14
N SER A 73 -7.53 1.03 21.81
CA SER A 73 -7.92 2.40 21.48
C SER A 73 -6.76 3.40 21.63
N LEU A 74 -5.59 2.92 22.00
CA LEU A 74 -4.37 3.69 22.09
C LEU A 74 -3.79 3.91 20.70
N TYR A 75 -3.73 5.17 20.31
CA TYR A 75 -3.02 5.64 19.13
C TYR A 75 -1.61 5.04 19.08
N VAL A 76 -1.34 4.21 18.07
CA VAL A 76 0.02 3.73 17.80
C VAL A 76 0.80 4.87 17.16
N PRO A 77 1.85 5.39 17.80
CA PRO A 77 2.65 6.46 17.21
C PRO A 77 3.19 6.04 15.85
N ILE A 78 3.19 6.96 14.89
CA ILE A 78 3.66 6.73 13.51
C ILE A 78 5.07 6.11 13.48
N ASN A 79 5.93 6.51 14.43
CA ASN A 79 7.29 5.95 14.56
C ASN A 79 7.34 4.50 15.05
N LYS A 80 6.23 3.93 15.53
CA LYS A 80 6.11 2.52 15.94
C LYS A 80 5.27 1.66 15.01
N ALA A 81 4.74 2.25 13.97
CA ALA A 81 3.96 1.57 12.93
C ALA A 81 4.46 2.02 11.54
N THR A 82 5.77 2.07 11.38
CA THR A 82 6.38 2.28 10.05
C THR A 82 6.11 1.08 9.17
N LEU A 83 6.21 1.26 7.87
CA LEU A 83 6.05 0.14 6.93
C LEU A 83 7.01 -1.03 7.27
N GLY A 84 8.21 -0.72 7.76
CA GLY A 84 9.19 -1.72 8.22
C GLY A 84 8.72 -2.52 9.41
N ASP A 85 8.09 -1.87 10.38
CA ASP A 85 7.53 -2.55 11.54
C ASP A 85 6.31 -3.39 11.18
N LEU A 86 5.45 -2.87 10.29
CA LEU A 86 4.24 -3.56 9.82
C LEU A 86 4.57 -4.81 9.02
N LEU A 87 5.58 -4.75 8.14
CA LEU A 87 6.03 -5.88 7.30
C LEU A 87 7.15 -6.70 7.92
N SER A 88 7.40 -6.53 9.22
CA SER A 88 8.39 -7.30 9.95
C SER A 88 7.90 -8.72 10.23
N GLU A 89 8.80 -9.70 10.13
CA GLU A 89 8.54 -11.08 10.56
C GLU A 89 8.29 -11.21 12.06
N SER A 90 8.63 -10.20 12.83
CA SER A 90 8.34 -10.13 14.27
C SER A 90 6.94 -9.57 14.58
N ASN A 91 6.23 -9.02 13.61
CA ASN A 91 4.86 -8.54 13.79
C ASN A 91 3.88 -9.70 13.66
N ALA A 92 3.63 -10.39 14.78
CA ALA A 92 2.78 -11.58 14.82
C ALA A 92 1.34 -11.30 14.36
N ASP A 93 0.79 -10.12 14.66
CA ASP A 93 -0.59 -9.78 14.33
C ASP A 93 -0.80 -9.71 12.82
N ILE A 94 0.04 -8.95 12.13
CA ILE A 94 0.02 -8.86 10.66
C ILE A 94 0.39 -10.20 10.02
N LEU A 95 1.42 -10.88 10.56
CA LEU A 95 1.89 -12.16 10.05
C LEU A 95 0.80 -13.24 10.09
N ASN A 96 -0.01 -13.29 11.14
CA ASN A 96 -1.09 -14.25 11.28
C ASN A 96 -2.21 -14.07 10.23
N VAL A 97 -2.41 -12.85 9.74
CA VAL A 97 -3.42 -12.56 8.71
C VAL A 97 -2.88 -12.74 7.30
N PHE A 98 -1.74 -12.15 7.01
CA PHE A 98 -1.15 -12.17 5.66
C PHE A 98 -0.38 -13.46 5.36
N GLY A 99 0.20 -14.09 6.37
CA GLY A 99 1.09 -15.23 6.23
C GLY A 99 2.51 -14.84 5.83
N PHE A 100 3.45 -15.71 6.17
CA PHE A 100 4.88 -15.46 6.02
C PHE A 100 5.32 -15.14 4.57
N HIS A 101 4.87 -15.92 3.60
CA HIS A 101 5.26 -15.74 2.21
C HIS A 101 4.72 -14.43 1.61
N HIS A 102 3.51 -14.05 2.00
CA HIS A 102 2.90 -12.80 1.56
C HIS A 102 3.66 -11.59 2.11
N ILE A 103 3.93 -11.58 3.41
CA ILE A 103 4.75 -10.52 4.05
C ILE A 103 6.14 -10.42 3.43
N LYS A 104 6.78 -11.54 3.14
CA LYS A 104 8.07 -11.56 2.42
C LYS A 104 7.98 -10.93 1.04
N GLY A 105 6.91 -11.22 0.29
CA GLY A 105 6.67 -10.62 -1.02
C GLY A 105 6.47 -9.10 -0.93
N LEU A 106 5.58 -8.64 -0.04
CA LEU A 106 5.34 -7.22 0.18
C LEU A 106 6.62 -6.49 0.61
N SER A 107 7.36 -7.07 1.56
CA SER A 107 8.63 -6.52 2.03
C SER A 107 9.67 -6.43 0.91
N PHE A 108 9.77 -7.43 0.04
CA PHE A 108 10.68 -7.45 -1.09
C PHE A 108 10.39 -6.30 -2.09
N PHE A 109 9.11 -6.05 -2.38
CA PHE A 109 8.73 -4.98 -3.31
C PHE A 109 8.83 -3.60 -2.68
N LEU A 110 8.24 -3.42 -1.50
CA LEU A 110 8.08 -2.10 -0.91
C LEU A 110 9.32 -1.62 -0.15
N MET A 111 10.14 -2.57 0.32
CA MET A 111 11.27 -2.28 1.20
C MET A 111 12.56 -2.95 0.72
N GLN A 112 13.67 -2.50 1.27
CA GLN A 112 14.95 -3.18 1.17
C GLN A 112 15.17 -3.98 2.46
N THR A 113 15.49 -5.27 2.33
CA THR A 113 15.84 -6.07 3.50
C THR A 113 17.24 -5.66 4.00
N PRO A 114 17.41 -5.27 5.26
CA PRO A 114 18.67 -4.71 5.78
C PRO A 114 19.86 -5.65 5.66
N GLN A 115 19.61 -6.95 5.63
CA GLN A 115 20.66 -7.97 5.71
C GLN A 115 21.32 -8.33 4.38
N LYS A 116 20.73 -7.97 3.24
CA LYS A 116 21.21 -8.45 1.93
C LYS A 116 21.22 -7.41 0.82
N ASN A 117 20.82 -6.16 1.05
CA ASN A 117 20.52 -5.19 0.00
C ASN A 117 19.62 -5.78 -1.11
N VAL A 118 18.72 -6.70 -0.73
CA VAL A 118 17.81 -7.37 -1.64
C VAL A 118 16.43 -6.77 -1.50
N GLY A 119 15.81 -6.46 -2.60
CA GLY A 119 14.49 -5.83 -2.67
C GLY A 119 14.52 -4.56 -3.50
N TYR A 120 13.38 -4.19 -4.04
CA TYR A 120 13.25 -3.01 -4.90
C TYR A 120 13.27 -1.69 -4.13
N ASN A 121 13.00 -1.73 -2.82
CA ASN A 121 12.96 -0.52 -1.96
C ASN A 121 12.15 0.63 -2.58
N ILE A 122 11.06 0.28 -3.26
CA ILE A 122 10.30 1.20 -4.12
C ILE A 122 9.83 2.41 -3.32
N ARG A 123 9.27 2.18 -2.15
CA ARG A 123 8.74 3.25 -1.30
C ARG A 123 9.81 4.30 -0.96
N ASN A 124 10.99 3.87 -0.53
CA ASN A 124 12.05 4.80 -0.16
C ASN A 124 12.70 5.46 -1.40
N ASN A 125 12.90 4.70 -2.47
CA ASN A 125 13.44 5.24 -3.71
C ASN A 125 12.51 6.32 -4.31
N LEU A 126 11.20 6.10 -4.29
CA LEU A 126 10.22 7.11 -4.67
C LEU A 126 10.26 8.33 -3.72
N ALA A 127 10.22 8.11 -2.40
CA ALA A 127 10.16 9.17 -1.41
C ALA A 127 11.41 10.07 -1.41
N HIS A 128 12.59 9.52 -1.72
CA HIS A 128 13.85 10.25 -1.74
C HIS A 128 14.31 10.66 -3.13
N TRP A 129 13.50 10.41 -4.16
CA TRP A 129 13.87 10.70 -5.56
C TRP A 129 15.21 10.07 -5.96
N SER A 130 15.58 8.96 -5.33
CA SER A 130 16.88 8.33 -5.50
C SER A 130 16.78 7.05 -6.33
N ASN A 131 17.62 6.98 -7.39
CA ASN A 131 17.94 5.75 -8.11
C ASN A 131 16.77 4.95 -8.74
N ILE A 132 15.62 5.55 -8.95
CA ILE A 132 14.62 4.93 -9.82
C ILE A 132 15.01 5.29 -11.23
N SER A 133 15.42 4.28 -12.00
CA SER A 133 15.57 4.43 -13.44
C SER A 133 14.26 4.95 -14.02
N THR A 134 14.32 5.99 -14.85
CA THR A 134 13.14 6.50 -15.56
C THR A 134 12.43 5.41 -16.34
N ASP A 135 13.15 4.38 -16.77
CA ASP A 135 12.61 3.20 -17.46
C ASP A 135 11.66 2.36 -16.60
N LEU A 136 11.78 2.44 -15.26
CA LEU A 136 10.84 1.78 -14.33
C LEU A 136 9.55 2.57 -14.12
N LEU A 137 9.55 3.88 -14.32
CA LEU A 137 8.36 4.73 -14.16
C LEU A 137 7.47 4.66 -15.41
N SER A 138 6.84 3.52 -15.58
CA SER A 138 5.98 3.22 -16.72
C SER A 138 4.54 2.91 -16.26
N PRO A 139 3.53 2.99 -17.15
CA PRO A 139 2.17 2.54 -16.86
C PRO A 139 2.11 1.08 -16.38
N ILE A 140 3.00 0.21 -16.87
CA ILE A 140 3.10 -1.19 -16.44
C ILE A 140 3.52 -1.27 -14.98
N PHE A 141 4.50 -0.47 -14.58
CA PHE A 141 4.95 -0.41 -13.20
C PHE A 141 3.85 0.09 -12.25
N VAL A 142 3.11 1.13 -12.65
CA VAL A 142 1.95 1.62 -11.90
C VAL A 142 0.88 0.53 -11.76
N ALA A 143 0.61 -0.22 -12.83
CA ALA A 143 -0.34 -1.33 -12.79
C ALA A 143 0.11 -2.45 -11.85
N GLN A 144 1.41 -2.76 -11.79
CA GLN A 144 1.97 -3.74 -10.84
C GLN A 144 1.82 -3.28 -9.39
N LEU A 145 2.08 -2.01 -9.09
CA LEU A 145 1.86 -1.44 -7.77
C LEU A 145 0.38 -1.41 -7.38
N LEU A 146 -0.49 -1.08 -8.33
CA LEU A 146 -1.94 -1.12 -8.11
C LEU A 146 -2.42 -2.54 -7.79
N TRP A 147 -1.89 -3.54 -8.49
CA TRP A 147 -2.17 -4.94 -8.20
C TRP A 147 -1.75 -5.30 -6.76
N LEU A 148 -0.55 -4.88 -6.34
CA LEU A 148 -0.06 -5.08 -4.98
C LEU A 148 -0.97 -4.42 -3.92
N PHE A 149 -1.39 -3.18 -4.17
CA PHE A 149 -2.33 -2.48 -3.29
C PHE A 149 -3.68 -3.21 -3.21
N THR A 150 -4.19 -3.66 -4.36
CA THR A 150 -5.46 -4.41 -4.42
C THR A 150 -5.37 -5.74 -3.65
N ASP A 151 -4.22 -6.40 -3.69
CA ASP A 151 -3.96 -7.63 -2.95
C ASP A 151 -3.98 -7.39 -1.43
N ILE A 152 -3.35 -6.32 -0.96
CA ILE A 152 -3.44 -5.87 0.45
C ILE A 152 -4.90 -5.60 0.82
N LEU A 153 -5.61 -4.83 0.00
CA LEU A 153 -7.01 -4.46 0.25
C LEU A 153 -7.93 -5.69 0.32
N ASN A 154 -7.74 -6.65 -0.57
CA ASN A 154 -8.49 -7.91 -0.58
C ASN A 154 -8.19 -8.75 0.68
N THR A 155 -6.94 -8.83 1.10
CA THR A 155 -6.57 -9.59 2.31
C THR A 155 -7.25 -8.99 3.55
N VAL A 156 -7.25 -7.67 3.68
CA VAL A 156 -7.95 -6.96 4.76
C VAL A 156 -9.47 -7.19 4.68
N PHE A 157 -10.04 -7.13 3.48
CA PHE A 157 -11.47 -7.38 3.26
C PHE A 157 -11.88 -8.78 3.71
N TRP A 158 -11.16 -9.81 3.27
CA TRP A 158 -11.46 -11.19 3.63
C TRP A 158 -11.29 -11.47 5.12
N TYR A 159 -10.33 -10.83 5.78
CA TYR A 159 -10.18 -10.92 7.22
C TYR A 159 -11.45 -10.44 7.94
N PHE A 160 -11.92 -9.23 7.64
CA PHE A 160 -13.11 -8.69 8.30
C PHE A 160 -14.40 -9.43 7.92
N LEU A 161 -14.47 -9.94 6.69
CA LEU A 161 -15.63 -10.74 6.27
C LEU A 161 -15.71 -12.04 7.07
N LYS A 162 -14.59 -12.72 7.28
CA LYS A 162 -14.52 -13.95 8.07
C LYS A 162 -14.89 -13.69 9.53
N ASP A 163 -14.34 -12.65 10.15
CA ASP A 163 -14.64 -12.25 11.53
C ASP A 163 -16.13 -11.89 11.75
N SER A 164 -16.83 -11.54 10.68
CA SER A 164 -18.27 -11.21 10.72
C SER A 164 -19.18 -12.43 10.58
N LEU A 165 -18.63 -13.59 10.21
CA LEU A 165 -19.36 -14.84 9.99
C LEU A 165 -19.20 -15.82 11.16
N GLU A 166 -18.25 -15.58 12.07
CA GLU A 166 -18.03 -16.30 13.31
C GLU A 166 -18.75 -15.61 14.48
#